data_b39a0fa6d7923ad4f2fcbdd592ca939a
#
_entry.id   b39a0fa6d7923ad4f2fcbdd592ca939a
#
_cell.length_a   1.000
_cell.length_b   1.000
_cell.length_c   1.000
_cell.angle_alpha   90.00
_cell.angle_beta   90.00
_cell.angle_gamma   90.00
#
_symmetry.space_group_name_H-M   'P 1'
#
loop_
_entity.id
_entity.type
_entity.pdbx_description
1 polymer ?
#
loop_
_entity_poly.entity_id
_entity_poly.type
_entity_poly.pdbx_seq_one_letter_code
_entity_poly.pdbx_strand_id
1 'polypeptide(L)'
;INREDEDAVDLVGMLFDVLMSERDFRDEAKTLISRLVVPYAKAAVLDRRLFLTKAHPARKLLNALTEAVEGNHGDGPQERELLNKAESTVDQLVAGFNEDIAIFELLEQELRAYLDQHRRRIDLAEKRAKEAQRGQERLENARMLAARELEARINNTELPAVIQDFFSRYWTHHLSMVALREGEDSHSWAVAIKVADDTIGVLNSEPPDARYDQLMKMRPCIESVLSSSGVLADSSMALVQRLAESAKHYSGRRSEPAAAQARESVLSESSMHLAFNKAALDYNQNDAEFFKTL
;
A
#
# COMPACT_ATOMS: atom_id res chain seq x y z
N ILE A 1 13.37 -32.74 51.24
CA ILE A 1 13.85 -32.43 49.88
C ILE A 1 15.11 -33.26 49.68
N ASN A 2 15.16 -34.08 48.66
CA ASN A 2 16.33 -34.89 48.36
C ASN A 2 17.36 -33.96 47.66
N ARG A 3 18.67 -34.24 47.80
CA ARG A 3 19.76 -33.47 47.17
C ARG A 3 19.57 -33.29 45.64
N GLU A 4 19.00 -34.31 45.01
CA GLU A 4 18.68 -34.29 43.60
C GLU A 4 17.54 -33.33 43.24
N ASP A 5 16.61 -33.05 44.15
CA ASP A 5 15.53 -32.06 43.97
C ASP A 5 16.07 -30.63 44.13
N GLU A 6 17.04 -30.43 45.03
CA GLU A 6 17.78 -29.17 45.18
C GLU A 6 18.55 -28.85 43.87
N ASP A 7 19.30 -29.84 43.35
CA ASP A 7 20.03 -29.69 42.09
C ASP A 7 19.07 -29.34 40.91
N ALA A 8 17.87 -29.92 40.87
CA ALA A 8 16.87 -29.63 39.82
C ALA A 8 16.33 -28.19 39.93
N VAL A 9 16.07 -27.70 41.13
CA VAL A 9 15.62 -26.33 41.40
C VAL A 9 16.73 -25.32 41.01
N ASP A 10 17.98 -25.61 41.40
CA ASP A 10 19.14 -24.77 41.06
C ASP A 10 19.34 -24.67 39.54
N LEU A 11 19.16 -25.77 38.81
CA LEU A 11 19.22 -25.80 37.34
C LEU A 11 18.13 -24.93 36.71
N VAL A 12 16.91 -24.91 37.27
CA VAL A 12 15.87 -24.00 36.80
C VAL A 12 16.27 -22.56 37.07
N GLY A 13 16.78 -22.23 38.26
CA GLY A 13 17.30 -20.90 38.54
C GLY A 13 18.32 -20.43 37.54
N MET A 14 19.35 -21.24 37.28
CA MET A 14 20.36 -20.93 36.24
C MET A 14 19.77 -20.79 34.84
N LEU A 15 18.81 -21.63 34.46
CA LEU A 15 18.13 -21.50 33.15
C LEU A 15 17.43 -20.16 32.97
N PHE A 16 16.70 -19.72 34.04
CA PHE A 16 16.00 -18.44 33.98
C PHE A 16 16.95 -17.24 34.05
N ASP A 17 18.03 -17.33 34.82
CA ASP A 17 19.07 -16.28 34.90
C ASP A 17 19.71 -16.08 33.51
N VAL A 18 20.11 -17.17 32.83
CA VAL A 18 20.63 -17.11 31.47
C VAL A 18 19.60 -16.54 30.49
N LEU A 19 18.36 -17.02 30.59
CA LEU A 19 17.27 -16.54 29.70
C LEU A 19 17.05 -15.03 29.86
N MET A 20 17.07 -14.51 31.10
CA MET A 20 16.87 -13.09 31.40
C MET A 20 18.06 -12.21 31.01
N SER A 21 19.28 -12.77 31.00
CA SER A 21 20.50 -12.04 30.67
C SER A 21 20.81 -12.03 29.15
N GLU A 22 20.50 -13.12 28.44
CA GLU A 22 20.85 -13.29 27.04
C GLU A 22 19.78 -12.78 26.06
N ARG A 23 18.53 -12.58 26.51
CA ARG A 23 17.42 -12.16 25.67
C ARG A 23 17.05 -10.69 25.88
N ASP A 24 16.71 -10.03 24.80
CA ASP A 24 16.24 -8.64 24.82
C ASP A 24 14.76 -8.59 25.24
N PHE A 25 14.54 -8.69 26.55
CA PHE A 25 13.22 -8.57 27.14
C PHE A 25 13.03 -7.18 27.74
N ARG A 26 11.88 -6.57 27.48
CA ARG A 26 11.38 -5.44 28.25
C ARG A 26 11.02 -5.86 29.68
N ASP A 27 10.93 -4.90 30.59
CA ASP A 27 10.67 -5.16 32.04
C ASP A 27 9.34 -5.88 32.25
N GLU A 28 8.32 -5.59 31.44
CA GLU A 28 7.03 -6.28 31.47
C GLU A 28 7.18 -7.77 31.10
N ALA A 29 7.92 -8.06 30.02
CA ALA A 29 8.22 -9.42 29.59
C ALA A 29 9.07 -10.17 30.61
N LYS A 30 10.07 -9.51 31.25
CA LYS A 30 10.87 -10.07 32.33
C LYS A 30 9.99 -10.45 33.51
N THR A 31 9.08 -9.57 33.93
CA THR A 31 8.12 -9.81 35.00
C THR A 31 7.22 -11.01 34.65
N LEU A 32 6.74 -11.08 33.44
CA LEU A 32 5.89 -12.18 32.97
C LEU A 32 6.63 -13.51 33.00
N ILE A 33 7.84 -13.59 32.42
CA ILE A 33 8.65 -14.81 32.36
C ILE A 33 9.12 -15.24 33.76
N SER A 34 9.44 -14.29 34.68
CA SER A 34 9.85 -14.61 36.05
C SER A 34 8.78 -15.38 36.87
N ARG A 35 7.50 -15.19 36.54
CA ARG A 35 6.38 -15.92 37.19
C ARG A 35 6.39 -17.42 36.89
N LEU A 36 7.10 -17.83 35.84
CA LEU A 36 7.24 -19.23 35.43
C LEU A 36 8.27 -20.01 36.30
N VAL A 37 9.15 -19.36 37.02
CA VAL A 37 10.20 -20.01 37.82
C VAL A 37 9.62 -21.08 38.73
N VAL A 38 8.55 -20.77 39.47
CA VAL A 38 7.94 -21.70 40.42
C VAL A 38 7.27 -22.91 39.74
N PRO A 39 6.40 -22.75 38.72
CA PRO A 39 5.87 -23.89 37.96
C PRO A 39 6.96 -24.78 37.36
N TYR A 40 8.02 -24.16 36.84
CA TYR A 40 9.12 -24.90 36.21
C TYR A 40 9.99 -25.63 37.24
N ALA A 41 10.25 -25.04 38.42
CA ALA A 41 10.93 -25.72 39.50
C ALA A 41 10.16 -26.97 39.94
N LYS A 42 8.83 -26.85 40.13
CA LYS A 42 7.97 -28.00 40.45
C LYS A 42 8.01 -29.07 39.34
N ALA A 43 7.90 -28.64 38.04
CA ALA A 43 7.96 -29.56 36.93
C ALA A 43 9.31 -30.27 36.80
N ALA A 44 10.43 -29.60 37.14
CA ALA A 44 11.77 -30.19 37.10
C ALA A 44 11.97 -31.26 38.20
N VAL A 45 11.36 -31.07 39.38
CA VAL A 45 11.34 -32.07 40.41
C VAL A 45 10.51 -33.29 40.01
N LEU A 46 9.36 -33.07 39.35
CA LEU A 46 8.48 -34.16 38.90
C LEU A 46 9.04 -34.92 37.70
N ASP A 47 9.65 -34.24 36.76
CA ASP A 47 10.24 -34.87 35.56
C ASP A 47 11.58 -34.23 35.17
N ARG A 48 12.67 -34.84 35.57
CA ARG A 48 14.05 -34.38 35.29
C ARG A 48 14.41 -34.40 33.79
N ARG A 49 13.63 -35.10 32.95
CA ARG A 49 13.81 -35.08 31.49
C ARG A 49 13.64 -33.68 30.88
N LEU A 50 13.06 -32.72 31.65
CA LEU A 50 13.00 -31.30 31.28
C LEU A 50 14.35 -30.75 30.83
N PHE A 51 15.45 -31.13 31.50
CA PHE A 51 16.79 -30.66 31.14
C PHE A 51 17.45 -31.49 30.04
N LEU A 52 17.09 -32.76 29.94
CA LEU A 52 17.75 -33.72 29.05
C LEU A 52 17.14 -33.74 27.62
N THR A 53 15.84 -33.48 27.54
CA THR A 53 15.08 -33.69 26.30
C THR A 53 14.58 -32.39 25.74
N LYS A 54 15.07 -31.98 24.53
CA LYS A 54 14.58 -30.80 23.83
C LYS A 54 13.06 -30.84 23.50
N ALA A 55 12.53 -32.05 23.38
CA ALA A 55 11.13 -32.29 23.06
C ALA A 55 10.20 -32.22 24.30
N HIS A 56 10.72 -31.98 25.50
CA HIS A 56 9.93 -31.89 26.73
C HIS A 56 8.88 -30.77 26.64
N PRO A 57 7.58 -31.01 26.97
CA PRO A 57 6.49 -30.04 26.82
C PRO A 57 6.78 -28.68 27.51
N ALA A 58 7.29 -28.71 28.76
CA ALA A 58 7.62 -27.49 29.46
C ALA A 58 8.70 -26.68 28.74
N ARG A 59 9.71 -27.32 28.12
CA ARG A 59 10.74 -26.63 27.36
C ARG A 59 10.20 -26.03 26.08
N LYS A 60 9.29 -26.72 25.39
CA LYS A 60 8.61 -26.21 24.21
C LYS A 60 7.74 -25.00 24.54
N LEU A 61 6.99 -25.05 25.66
CA LEU A 61 6.16 -23.94 26.10
C LEU A 61 7.03 -22.71 26.45
N LEU A 62 8.16 -22.90 27.18
CA LEU A 62 9.07 -21.81 27.49
C LEU A 62 9.61 -21.13 26.22
N ASN A 63 10.01 -21.95 25.23
CA ASN A 63 10.48 -21.42 23.95
C ASN A 63 9.38 -20.65 23.21
N ALA A 64 8.14 -21.15 23.21
CA ALA A 64 7.02 -20.46 22.56
C ALA A 64 6.66 -19.14 23.27
N LEU A 65 6.70 -19.12 24.61
CA LEU A 65 6.49 -17.89 25.39
C LEU A 65 7.61 -16.88 25.13
N THR A 66 8.86 -17.33 25.14
CA THR A 66 10.02 -16.50 24.84
C THR A 66 9.89 -15.88 23.44
N GLU A 67 9.54 -16.68 22.45
CA GLU A 67 9.31 -16.22 21.07
C GLU A 67 8.19 -15.16 20.98
N ALA A 68 7.13 -15.29 21.81
CA ALA A 68 6.02 -14.35 21.82
C ALA A 68 6.38 -12.98 22.39
N VAL A 69 7.33 -12.92 23.33
CA VAL A 69 7.66 -11.70 24.07
C VAL A 69 9.00 -11.07 23.68
N GLU A 70 9.91 -11.83 23.04
CA GLU A 70 11.22 -11.35 22.64
C GLU A 70 11.08 -10.28 21.53
N GLY A 71 11.69 -9.10 21.74
CA GLY A 71 11.62 -7.98 20.80
C GLY A 71 10.23 -7.36 20.66
N ASN A 72 9.25 -7.81 21.45
CA ASN A 72 7.89 -7.26 21.42
C ASN A 72 7.84 -6.02 22.32
N HIS A 73 7.61 -4.86 21.70
CA HIS A 73 7.57 -3.57 22.40
C HIS A 73 6.16 -3.14 22.81
N GLY A 74 5.12 -3.81 22.32
CA GLY A 74 3.73 -3.45 22.60
C GLY A 74 3.29 -2.15 21.93
N ASP A 75 4.05 -1.64 20.95
CA ASP A 75 3.79 -0.35 20.31
C ASP A 75 2.57 -0.45 19.37
N GLY A 76 2.35 -1.61 18.76
CA GLY A 76 1.25 -1.87 17.84
C GLY A 76 0.13 -2.71 18.45
N PRO A 77 -1.09 -2.68 17.88
CA PRO A 77 -2.21 -3.50 18.34
C PRO A 77 -1.90 -5.01 18.22
N GLN A 78 -1.17 -5.42 17.20
CA GLN A 78 -0.78 -6.82 16.98
C GLN A 78 0.23 -7.31 18.02
N GLU A 79 1.19 -6.46 18.40
CA GLU A 79 2.18 -6.76 19.45
C GLU A 79 1.51 -6.89 20.81
N ARG A 80 0.56 -5.98 21.14
CA ARG A 80 -0.23 -6.05 22.39
C ARG A 80 -1.09 -7.31 22.44
N GLU A 81 -1.71 -7.68 21.32
CA GLU A 81 -2.50 -8.92 21.24
C GLU A 81 -1.65 -10.14 21.56
N LEU A 82 -0.41 -10.17 21.07
CA LEU A 82 0.54 -11.24 21.31
C LEU A 82 1.00 -11.29 22.78
N LEU A 83 1.33 -10.12 23.38
CA LEU A 83 1.66 -10.02 24.80
C LEU A 83 0.51 -10.47 25.70
N ASN A 84 -0.72 -10.05 25.41
CA ASN A 84 -1.91 -10.47 26.16
C ASN A 84 -2.13 -12.00 26.08
N LYS A 85 -1.86 -12.62 24.89
CA LYS A 85 -1.94 -14.08 24.77
C LYS A 85 -0.87 -14.78 25.59
N ALA A 86 0.36 -14.27 25.57
CA ALA A 86 1.44 -14.80 26.40
C ALA A 86 1.11 -14.68 27.90
N GLU A 87 0.61 -13.53 28.35
CA GLU A 87 0.19 -13.29 29.73
C GLU A 87 -0.93 -14.27 30.15
N SER A 88 -1.97 -14.39 29.34
CA SER A 88 -3.05 -15.35 29.58
C SER A 88 -2.54 -16.78 29.69
N THR A 89 -1.56 -17.17 28.86
CA THR A 89 -0.94 -18.50 28.91
C THR A 89 -0.16 -18.72 30.22
N VAL A 90 0.59 -17.71 30.67
CA VAL A 90 1.31 -17.75 31.95
C VAL A 90 0.34 -17.82 33.13
N ASP A 91 -0.73 -17.03 33.10
CA ASP A 91 -1.77 -17.06 34.15
C ASP A 91 -2.43 -18.43 34.26
N GLN A 92 -2.76 -19.04 33.13
CA GLN A 92 -3.35 -20.37 33.09
C GLN A 92 -2.37 -21.43 33.65
N LEU A 93 -1.09 -21.34 33.31
CA LEU A 93 -0.08 -22.25 33.83
C LEU A 93 0.07 -22.08 35.34
N VAL A 94 0.23 -20.84 35.81
CA VAL A 94 0.45 -20.55 37.27
C VAL A 94 -0.78 -20.98 38.08
N ALA A 95 -1.99 -20.76 37.60
CA ALA A 95 -3.22 -21.11 38.29
C ALA A 95 -3.57 -22.60 38.16
N GLY A 96 -3.30 -23.23 37.02
CA GLY A 96 -3.76 -24.58 36.68
C GLY A 96 -2.72 -25.67 36.92
N PHE A 97 -1.46 -25.34 37.17
CA PHE A 97 -0.44 -26.37 37.36
C PHE A 97 -0.57 -27.08 38.74
N ASN A 98 -1.11 -28.29 38.68
CA ASN A 98 -1.37 -29.14 39.83
C ASN A 98 -0.65 -30.50 39.66
N GLU A 99 0.69 -30.45 39.54
CA GLU A 99 1.59 -31.61 39.39
C GLU A 99 1.39 -32.47 38.14
N ASP A 100 0.53 -32.02 37.21
CA ASP A 100 0.32 -32.68 35.94
C ASP A 100 1.05 -31.96 34.79
N ILE A 101 2.04 -32.65 34.21
CA ILE A 101 2.87 -32.10 33.10
C ILE A 101 2.05 -31.92 31.81
N ALA A 102 0.90 -32.57 31.68
CA ALA A 102 0.04 -32.46 30.50
C ALA A 102 -0.44 -31.02 30.24
N ILE A 103 -0.55 -30.17 31.25
CA ILE A 103 -0.91 -28.75 31.10
C ILE A 103 0.11 -27.98 30.26
N PHE A 104 1.40 -28.30 30.37
CA PHE A 104 2.43 -27.68 29.56
C PHE A 104 2.25 -28.02 28.07
N GLU A 105 1.88 -29.24 27.74
CA GLU A 105 1.63 -29.69 26.39
C GLU A 105 0.40 -28.99 25.78
N LEU A 106 -0.68 -28.92 26.56
CA LEU A 106 -1.92 -28.24 26.14
C LEU A 106 -1.66 -26.77 25.85
N LEU A 107 -1.04 -26.06 26.78
CA LEU A 107 -0.74 -24.63 26.63
C LEU A 107 0.28 -24.34 25.51
N GLU A 108 1.25 -25.24 25.31
CA GLU A 108 2.20 -25.15 24.20
C GLU A 108 1.48 -25.28 22.86
N GLN A 109 0.61 -26.26 22.70
CA GLN A 109 -0.16 -26.47 21.47
C GLN A 109 -1.06 -25.26 21.16
N GLU A 110 -1.76 -24.73 22.16
CA GLU A 110 -2.62 -23.55 22.00
C GLU A 110 -1.81 -22.30 21.61
N LEU A 111 -0.70 -22.06 22.33
CA LEU A 111 0.14 -20.90 22.05
C LEU A 111 0.81 -21.02 20.68
N ARG A 112 1.29 -22.21 20.33
CA ARG A 112 1.91 -22.46 19.00
C ARG A 112 0.91 -22.24 17.87
N ALA A 113 -0.30 -22.78 17.99
CA ALA A 113 -1.35 -22.56 17.01
C ALA A 113 -1.70 -21.06 16.85
N TYR A 114 -1.73 -20.32 17.97
CA TYR A 114 -1.95 -18.89 17.97
C TYR A 114 -0.80 -18.14 17.27
N LEU A 115 0.46 -18.45 17.60
CA LEU A 115 1.65 -17.85 16.98
C LEU A 115 1.66 -18.07 15.45
N ASP A 116 1.35 -19.29 15.00
CA ASP A 116 1.29 -19.62 13.58
C ASP A 116 0.18 -18.83 12.86
N GLN A 117 -0.98 -18.70 13.49
CA GLN A 117 -2.08 -17.89 12.94
C GLN A 117 -1.70 -16.40 12.91
N HIS A 118 -1.07 -15.90 13.94
CA HIS A 118 -0.61 -14.51 14.06
C HIS A 118 0.41 -14.18 12.95
N ARG A 119 1.42 -15.06 12.74
CA ARG A 119 2.38 -14.92 11.64
C ARG A 119 1.71 -14.86 10.28
N ARG A 120 0.80 -15.81 10.00
CA ARG A 120 0.07 -15.82 8.72
C ARG A 120 -0.73 -14.55 8.47
N ARG A 121 -1.32 -13.95 9.53
CA ARG A 121 -2.03 -12.66 9.42
C ARG A 121 -1.06 -11.53 9.06
N ILE A 122 0.10 -11.46 9.71
CA ILE A 122 1.14 -10.45 9.42
C ILE A 122 1.64 -10.60 7.98
N ASP A 123 2.05 -11.80 7.58
CA ASP A 123 2.56 -12.09 6.23
C ASP A 123 1.56 -11.68 5.15
N LEU A 124 0.27 -11.97 5.38
CA LEU A 124 -0.80 -11.60 4.45
C LEU A 124 -1.00 -10.08 4.39
N ALA A 125 -0.96 -9.39 5.54
CA ALA A 125 -1.08 -7.94 5.61
C ALA A 125 0.11 -7.24 4.91
N GLU A 126 1.33 -7.71 5.15
CA GLU A 126 2.52 -7.20 4.46
C GLU A 126 2.46 -7.42 2.96
N LYS A 127 2.04 -8.61 2.53
CA LYS A 127 1.88 -8.90 1.10
C LYS A 127 0.89 -7.95 0.45
N ARG A 128 -0.27 -7.74 1.06
CA ARG A 128 -1.29 -6.80 0.57
C ARG A 128 -0.75 -5.36 0.51
N ALA A 129 -0.04 -4.91 1.55
CA ALA A 129 0.56 -3.58 1.58
C ALA A 129 1.59 -3.39 0.45
N LYS A 130 2.46 -4.38 0.22
CA LYS A 130 3.44 -4.37 -0.87
C LYS A 130 2.77 -4.36 -2.25
N GLU A 131 1.69 -5.13 -2.43
CA GLU A 131 0.93 -5.16 -3.69
C GLU A 131 0.21 -3.83 -3.94
N ALA A 132 -0.39 -3.23 -2.91
CA ALA A 132 -1.03 -1.92 -3.00
C ALA A 132 -0.02 -0.82 -3.37
N GLN A 133 1.13 -0.79 -2.70
CA GLN A 133 2.20 0.16 -3.00
C GLN A 133 2.69 0.02 -4.45
N ARG A 134 2.95 -1.20 -4.92
CA ARG A 134 3.35 -1.44 -6.32
C ARG A 134 2.27 -0.99 -7.31
N GLY A 135 0.99 -1.20 -6.97
CA GLY A 135 -0.13 -0.72 -7.78
C GLY A 135 -0.15 0.80 -7.89
N GLN A 136 0.07 1.49 -6.78
CA GLN A 136 0.15 2.94 -6.73
C GLN A 136 1.34 3.48 -7.53
N GLU A 137 2.53 2.93 -7.36
CA GLU A 137 3.73 3.30 -8.12
C GLU A 137 3.52 3.13 -9.63
N ARG A 138 2.90 2.02 -10.05
CA ARG A 138 2.57 1.80 -11.47
C ARG A 138 1.60 2.84 -12.01
N LEU A 139 0.60 3.23 -11.24
CA LEU A 139 -0.37 4.25 -11.62
C LEU A 139 0.28 5.63 -11.76
N GLU A 140 1.15 6.00 -10.80
CA GLU A 140 1.88 7.26 -10.83
C GLU A 140 2.83 7.33 -12.04
N ASN A 141 3.57 6.25 -12.30
CA ASN A 141 4.44 6.17 -13.47
C ASN A 141 3.65 6.30 -14.79
N ALA A 142 2.50 5.63 -14.90
CA ALA A 142 1.63 5.74 -16.08
C ALA A 142 1.09 7.16 -16.28
N ARG A 143 0.73 7.86 -15.17
CA ARG A 143 0.29 9.26 -15.21
C ARG A 143 1.40 10.21 -15.64
N MET A 144 2.60 10.05 -15.07
CA MET A 144 3.76 10.87 -15.44
C MET A 144 4.14 10.66 -16.91
N LEU A 145 4.12 9.42 -17.40
CA LEU A 145 4.39 9.11 -18.79
C LEU A 145 3.37 9.80 -19.71
N ALA A 146 2.08 9.65 -19.44
CA ALA A 146 1.01 10.25 -20.20
C ALA A 146 1.10 11.79 -20.21
N ALA A 147 1.36 12.42 -19.07
CA ALA A 147 1.52 13.85 -18.95
C ALA A 147 2.72 14.35 -19.79
N ARG A 148 3.88 13.71 -19.64
CA ARG A 148 5.09 14.06 -20.40
C ARG A 148 4.88 13.99 -21.92
N GLU A 149 4.21 12.91 -22.38
CA GLU A 149 3.94 12.74 -23.81
C GLU A 149 2.99 13.82 -24.38
N LEU A 150 2.00 14.24 -23.60
CA LEU A 150 1.10 15.31 -24.01
C LEU A 150 1.74 16.68 -23.91
N GLU A 151 2.48 16.97 -22.84
CA GLU A 151 3.20 18.22 -22.67
C GLU A 151 4.18 18.47 -23.82
N ALA A 152 4.93 17.47 -24.25
CA ALA A 152 5.83 17.55 -25.39
C ALA A 152 5.14 18.01 -26.69
N ARG A 153 3.83 17.72 -26.84
CA ARG A 153 3.03 18.08 -28.01
C ARG A 153 2.32 19.41 -27.87
N ILE A 154 1.92 19.75 -26.64
CA ILE A 154 1.12 20.96 -26.35
C ILE A 154 1.98 22.19 -26.14
N ASN A 155 3.18 22.06 -25.53
CA ASN A 155 4.02 23.19 -25.11
C ASN A 155 4.47 24.10 -26.26
N ASN A 156 4.43 23.62 -27.50
CA ASN A 156 4.80 24.40 -28.68
C ASN A 156 3.60 25.00 -29.43
N THR A 157 2.37 24.83 -28.90
CA THR A 157 1.14 25.24 -29.57
C THR A 157 0.28 26.04 -28.59
N GLU A 158 -0.07 27.27 -28.91
CA GLU A 158 -1.06 28.03 -28.15
C GLU A 158 -2.44 27.41 -28.40
N LEU A 159 -2.90 26.58 -27.46
CA LEU A 159 -4.19 25.92 -27.54
C LEU A 159 -5.31 26.75 -26.90
N PRO A 160 -6.53 26.78 -27.47
CA PRO A 160 -7.69 27.29 -26.78
C PRO A 160 -7.89 26.60 -25.40
N ALA A 161 -8.31 27.36 -24.41
CA ALA A 161 -8.44 26.85 -23.02
C ALA A 161 -9.31 25.57 -22.91
N VAL A 162 -10.37 25.47 -23.72
CA VAL A 162 -11.25 24.29 -23.77
C VAL A 162 -10.52 23.05 -24.28
N ILE A 163 -9.66 23.22 -25.27
CA ILE A 163 -8.88 22.12 -25.87
C ILE A 163 -7.73 21.72 -24.90
N GLN A 164 -7.10 22.70 -24.27
CA GLN A 164 -6.08 22.46 -23.27
C GLN A 164 -6.66 21.69 -22.06
N ASP A 165 -7.83 22.08 -21.55
CA ASP A 165 -8.53 21.38 -20.48
C ASP A 165 -8.91 19.94 -20.88
N PHE A 166 -9.34 19.73 -22.12
CA PHE A 166 -9.64 18.41 -22.66
C PHE A 166 -8.41 17.50 -22.66
N PHE A 167 -7.26 17.96 -23.14
CA PHE A 167 -6.03 17.18 -23.13
C PHE A 167 -5.53 16.90 -21.73
N SER A 168 -5.49 17.91 -20.85
CA SER A 168 -4.95 17.78 -19.50
C SER A 168 -5.79 16.86 -18.59
N ARG A 169 -7.12 16.85 -18.75
CA ARG A 169 -8.01 16.03 -17.94
C ARG A 169 -8.31 14.67 -18.54
N TYR A 170 -8.90 14.67 -19.74
CA TYR A 170 -9.49 13.46 -20.31
C TYR A 170 -8.46 12.64 -21.07
N TRP A 171 -7.63 13.30 -21.86
CA TRP A 171 -6.63 12.59 -22.67
C TRP A 171 -5.51 12.03 -21.81
N THR A 172 -5.00 12.80 -20.84
CA THR A 172 -4.00 12.31 -19.89
C THR A 172 -4.51 11.09 -19.11
N HIS A 173 -5.79 11.13 -18.69
CA HIS A 173 -6.41 9.99 -18.03
C HIS A 173 -6.47 8.77 -18.96
N HIS A 174 -6.97 8.95 -20.17
CA HIS A 174 -7.07 7.87 -21.17
C HIS A 174 -5.70 7.22 -21.43
N LEU A 175 -4.68 8.02 -21.74
CA LEU A 175 -3.32 7.53 -21.93
C LEU A 175 -2.76 6.81 -20.71
N SER A 176 -2.99 7.35 -19.52
CA SER A 176 -2.58 6.69 -18.27
C SER A 176 -3.22 5.31 -18.11
N MET A 177 -4.49 5.17 -18.47
CA MET A 177 -5.19 3.88 -18.42
C MET A 177 -4.69 2.90 -19.48
N VAL A 178 -4.37 3.38 -20.69
CA VAL A 178 -3.76 2.55 -21.75
C VAL A 178 -2.37 2.09 -21.33
N ALA A 179 -1.51 2.99 -20.81
CA ALA A 179 -0.19 2.66 -20.33
C ALA A 179 -0.23 1.62 -19.16
N LEU A 180 -1.19 1.77 -18.25
CA LEU A 180 -1.34 0.88 -17.12
C LEU A 180 -1.79 -0.53 -17.52
N ARG A 181 -2.68 -0.65 -18.51
CA ARG A 181 -3.26 -1.93 -18.96
C ARG A 181 -2.39 -2.66 -19.96
N GLU A 182 -1.87 -1.96 -20.94
CA GLU A 182 -1.23 -2.54 -22.13
C GLU A 182 0.24 -2.15 -22.28
N GLY A 183 0.67 -1.06 -21.61
CA GLY A 183 2.03 -0.52 -21.69
C GLY A 183 2.21 0.51 -22.80
N GLU A 184 3.37 1.20 -22.78
CA GLU A 184 3.72 2.26 -23.74
C GLU A 184 4.09 1.72 -25.14
N ASP A 185 4.49 0.45 -25.23
CA ASP A 185 4.83 -0.19 -26.51
C ASP A 185 3.60 -0.78 -27.22
N SER A 186 2.40 -0.60 -26.68
CA SER A 186 1.17 -1.20 -27.20
C SER A 186 0.65 -0.46 -28.46
N HIS A 187 -0.05 -1.23 -29.29
CA HIS A 187 -0.75 -0.64 -30.44
C HIS A 187 -1.78 0.42 -30.01
N SER A 188 -2.50 0.17 -28.90
CA SER A 188 -3.48 1.09 -28.34
C SER A 188 -2.87 2.42 -27.91
N TRP A 189 -1.65 2.38 -27.34
CA TRP A 189 -0.89 3.57 -27.01
C TRP A 189 -0.52 4.37 -28.26
N ALA A 190 0.05 3.71 -29.27
CA ALA A 190 0.41 4.36 -30.54
C ALA A 190 -0.80 4.99 -31.24
N VAL A 191 -1.95 4.30 -31.24
CA VAL A 191 -3.20 4.84 -31.79
C VAL A 191 -3.67 6.06 -30.99
N ALA A 192 -3.69 6.00 -29.67
CA ALA A 192 -4.11 7.11 -28.82
C ALA A 192 -3.21 8.35 -29.02
N ILE A 193 -1.89 8.15 -29.11
CA ILE A 193 -0.95 9.23 -29.40
C ILE A 193 -1.22 9.83 -30.79
N LYS A 194 -1.40 8.98 -31.80
CA LYS A 194 -1.70 9.46 -33.18
C LYS A 194 -2.99 10.28 -33.23
N VAL A 195 -4.05 9.84 -32.58
CA VAL A 195 -5.31 10.60 -32.52
C VAL A 195 -5.13 11.93 -31.79
N ALA A 196 -4.26 12.00 -30.79
CA ALA A 196 -3.90 13.27 -30.14
C ALA A 196 -3.18 14.21 -31.16
N ASP A 197 -2.18 13.68 -31.85
CA ASP A 197 -1.44 14.45 -32.88
C ASP A 197 -2.38 14.93 -34.01
N ASP A 198 -3.28 14.08 -34.48
CA ASP A 198 -4.29 14.44 -35.48
C ASP A 198 -5.23 15.53 -34.94
N THR A 199 -5.67 15.45 -33.68
CA THR A 199 -6.54 16.46 -33.06
C THR A 199 -5.84 17.82 -32.91
N ILE A 200 -4.56 17.83 -32.54
CA ILE A 200 -3.76 19.07 -32.52
C ILE A 200 -3.52 19.58 -33.93
N GLY A 201 -3.27 18.70 -34.89
CA GLY A 201 -3.05 19.03 -36.30
C GLY A 201 -4.23 19.73 -36.94
N VAL A 202 -5.46 19.39 -36.55
CA VAL A 202 -6.68 20.06 -37.03
C VAL A 202 -6.67 21.56 -36.80
N LEU A 203 -6.05 22.01 -35.64
CA LEU A 203 -5.98 23.44 -35.32
C LEU A 203 -5.12 24.26 -36.31
N ASN A 204 -4.23 23.58 -37.00
CA ASN A 204 -3.37 24.22 -38.02
C ASN A 204 -4.01 24.20 -39.43
N SER A 205 -5.20 23.60 -39.58
CA SER A 205 -5.89 23.48 -40.87
C SER A 205 -6.62 24.78 -41.21
N GLU A 206 -6.73 25.09 -42.54
CA GLU A 206 -7.50 26.20 -43.04
C GLU A 206 -8.45 25.68 -44.15
N PRO A 207 -9.62 26.25 -44.33
CA PRO A 207 -10.23 27.37 -43.59
C PRO A 207 -10.82 26.96 -42.22
N PRO A 208 -11.23 27.95 -41.36
CA PRO A 208 -11.76 27.67 -40.01
C PRO A 208 -12.94 26.68 -39.98
N ASP A 209 -13.82 26.73 -40.95
CA ASP A 209 -14.96 25.79 -41.04
C ASP A 209 -14.50 24.35 -41.25
N ALA A 210 -13.37 24.12 -41.94
CA ALA A 210 -12.80 22.78 -42.10
C ALA A 210 -12.34 22.18 -40.77
N ARG A 211 -11.91 22.99 -39.81
CA ARG A 211 -11.52 22.52 -38.44
C ARG A 211 -12.70 21.93 -37.71
N TYR A 212 -13.85 22.59 -37.74
CA TYR A 212 -15.09 22.09 -37.18
C TYR A 212 -15.47 20.74 -37.77
N ASP A 213 -15.50 20.65 -39.10
CA ASP A 213 -15.88 19.41 -39.80
C ASP A 213 -14.91 18.26 -39.53
N GLN A 214 -13.60 18.56 -39.46
CA GLN A 214 -12.59 17.56 -39.17
C GLN A 214 -12.71 17.02 -37.72
N LEU A 215 -12.89 17.89 -36.72
CA LEU A 215 -13.12 17.45 -35.33
C LEU A 215 -14.42 16.65 -35.22
N MET A 216 -15.48 17.04 -35.93
CA MET A 216 -16.71 16.26 -35.93
C MET A 216 -16.55 14.89 -36.60
N LYS A 217 -15.66 14.72 -37.58
CA LYS A 217 -15.31 13.40 -38.13
C LYS A 217 -14.52 12.55 -37.12
N MET A 218 -13.72 13.18 -36.26
CA MET A 218 -12.96 12.49 -35.21
C MET A 218 -13.81 12.20 -33.97
N ARG A 219 -15.07 12.61 -33.93
CA ARG A 219 -15.99 12.44 -32.82
C ARG A 219 -15.96 11.04 -32.21
N PRO A 220 -16.01 9.92 -32.95
CA PRO A 220 -16.03 8.58 -32.33
C PRO A 220 -14.77 8.30 -31.52
N CYS A 221 -13.61 8.79 -31.96
CA CYS A 221 -12.35 8.64 -31.25
C CYS A 221 -12.34 9.48 -29.97
N ILE A 222 -12.81 10.74 -30.03
CA ILE A 222 -12.89 11.64 -28.88
C ILE A 222 -13.89 11.12 -27.86
N GLU A 223 -15.06 10.62 -28.31
CA GLU A 223 -16.05 10.00 -27.41
C GLU A 223 -15.50 8.75 -26.71
N SER A 224 -14.67 7.94 -27.39
CA SER A 224 -13.98 6.80 -26.77
C SER A 224 -13.05 7.24 -25.64
N VAL A 225 -12.30 8.33 -25.84
CA VAL A 225 -11.44 8.92 -24.80
C VAL A 225 -12.26 9.41 -23.60
N LEU A 226 -13.37 10.12 -23.87
CA LEU A 226 -14.26 10.63 -22.83
C LEU A 226 -14.96 9.51 -22.06
N SER A 227 -15.39 8.46 -22.76
CA SER A 227 -16.00 7.27 -22.17
C SER A 227 -15.03 6.56 -21.19
N SER A 228 -13.75 6.46 -21.55
CA SER A 228 -12.72 5.88 -20.67
C SER A 228 -12.52 6.67 -19.38
N SER A 229 -12.92 7.95 -19.37
CA SER A 229 -12.86 8.86 -18.21
C SER A 229 -14.20 8.95 -17.47
N GLY A 230 -15.16 8.08 -17.77
CA GLY A 230 -16.46 8.03 -17.10
C GLY A 230 -17.45 9.14 -17.51
N VAL A 231 -17.19 9.87 -18.60
CA VAL A 231 -18.10 10.91 -19.11
C VAL A 231 -19.30 10.25 -19.78
N LEU A 232 -20.51 10.63 -19.37
CA LEU A 232 -21.77 10.13 -19.95
C LEU A 232 -21.93 10.58 -21.40
N ALA A 233 -22.62 9.78 -22.22
CA ALA A 233 -22.78 10.00 -23.65
C ALA A 233 -23.35 11.39 -24.01
N ASP A 234 -24.37 11.85 -23.28
CA ASP A 234 -24.99 13.17 -23.54
C ASP A 234 -24.00 14.32 -23.24
N SER A 235 -23.21 14.20 -22.17
CA SER A 235 -22.18 15.18 -21.83
C SER A 235 -20.99 15.13 -22.80
N SER A 236 -20.66 13.95 -23.34
CA SER A 236 -19.57 13.80 -24.29
C SER A 236 -19.87 14.47 -25.61
N MET A 237 -21.11 14.35 -26.12
CA MET A 237 -21.55 15.05 -27.33
C MET A 237 -21.43 16.57 -27.17
N ALA A 238 -21.92 17.12 -26.09
CA ALA A 238 -21.83 18.56 -25.80
C ALA A 238 -20.37 19.04 -25.72
N LEU A 239 -19.48 18.22 -25.12
CA LEU A 239 -18.06 18.55 -25.04
C LEU A 239 -17.39 18.51 -26.39
N VAL A 240 -17.67 17.51 -27.24
CA VAL A 240 -17.14 17.44 -28.63
C VAL A 240 -17.58 18.66 -29.46
N GLN A 241 -18.83 19.09 -29.35
CA GLN A 241 -19.31 20.30 -30.01
C GLN A 241 -18.56 21.55 -29.55
N ARG A 242 -18.38 21.70 -28.24
CA ARG A 242 -17.58 22.80 -27.66
C ARG A 242 -16.13 22.79 -28.12
N LEU A 243 -15.50 21.62 -28.26
CA LEU A 243 -14.15 21.50 -28.83
C LEU A 243 -14.13 21.95 -30.29
N ALA A 244 -15.09 21.50 -31.11
CA ALA A 244 -15.17 21.86 -32.51
C ALA A 244 -15.43 23.36 -32.73
N GLU A 245 -16.33 23.96 -31.96
CA GLU A 245 -16.58 25.41 -31.96
C GLU A 245 -15.34 26.20 -31.53
N SER A 246 -14.65 25.76 -30.46
CA SER A 246 -13.41 26.38 -29.97
C SER A 246 -12.31 26.34 -31.05
N ALA A 247 -12.19 25.23 -31.79
CA ALA A 247 -11.24 25.09 -32.88
C ALA A 247 -11.57 25.98 -34.07
N LYS A 248 -12.87 26.13 -34.39
CA LYS A 248 -13.33 27.03 -35.45
C LYS A 248 -12.95 28.48 -35.17
N HIS A 249 -13.10 28.94 -33.94
CA HIS A 249 -12.79 30.32 -33.52
C HIS A 249 -11.31 30.56 -33.18
N TYR A 250 -10.49 29.52 -33.23
CA TYR A 250 -9.07 29.65 -32.94
C TYR A 250 -8.35 30.44 -34.03
N SER A 251 -7.87 31.63 -33.66
CA SER A 251 -6.99 32.48 -34.48
C SER A 251 -5.54 32.32 -33.95
N GLY A 252 -4.88 31.23 -34.34
CA GLY A 252 -3.48 31.00 -33.95
C GLY A 252 -2.61 32.16 -34.40
N ARG A 253 -2.10 32.94 -33.47
CA ARG A 253 -0.92 33.76 -33.71
C ARG A 253 0.27 32.80 -33.76
N ARG A 254 0.87 32.65 -34.95
CA ARG A 254 2.26 32.22 -35.03
C ARG A 254 3.07 33.24 -34.23
N SER A 255 3.44 32.91 -33.02
CA SER A 255 4.46 33.68 -32.31
C SER A 255 5.75 33.51 -33.09
N GLU A 256 6.16 34.58 -33.80
CA GLU A 256 7.58 34.73 -34.12
C GLU A 256 8.39 34.50 -32.84
N PRO A 257 9.60 33.90 -32.94
CA PRO A 257 10.42 33.68 -31.79
C PRO A 257 10.79 35.05 -31.16
N ALA A 258 10.01 35.50 -30.21
CA ALA A 258 10.34 36.65 -29.39
C ALA A 258 11.55 36.26 -28.57
N ALA A 259 12.65 36.89 -28.89
CA ALA A 259 13.90 36.88 -28.17
C ALA A 259 13.67 36.93 -26.65
N ALA A 260 14.48 36.12 -25.97
CA ALA A 260 14.67 36.07 -24.55
C ALA A 260 14.45 37.39 -23.83
N GLN A 261 13.33 37.60 -23.20
CA GLN A 261 13.17 38.52 -22.09
C GLN A 261 12.21 37.91 -21.06
N ALA A 262 12.81 37.54 -19.93
CA ALA A 262 12.27 37.48 -18.59
C ALA A 262 10.83 36.93 -18.48
N ARG A 263 10.68 35.63 -18.36
CA ARG A 263 9.60 35.03 -17.59
C ARG A 263 10.17 34.28 -16.38
N GLU A 264 10.71 35.10 -15.50
CA GLU A 264 10.62 34.87 -14.07
C GLU A 264 9.16 35.18 -13.69
N SER A 265 8.28 34.25 -13.84
CA SER A 265 7.01 34.16 -13.13
C SER A 265 6.85 32.70 -12.72
N VAL A 266 7.45 32.49 -11.61
CA VAL A 266 7.06 31.67 -10.48
C VAL A 266 5.60 31.22 -10.60
N LEU A 267 5.35 30.20 -11.42
CA LEU A 267 4.38 29.20 -11.11
C LEU A 267 5.19 28.08 -10.46
N SER A 268 5.35 28.23 -9.15
CA SER A 268 6.08 27.27 -8.35
C SER A 268 5.54 25.87 -8.64
N GLU A 269 6.44 24.91 -8.82
CA GLU A 269 6.16 23.48 -8.83
C GLU A 269 5.23 23.07 -7.68
N SER A 270 5.21 23.83 -6.58
CA SER A 270 4.29 23.69 -5.46
C SER A 270 2.82 23.90 -5.81
N SER A 271 2.45 24.77 -6.77
CA SER A 271 1.04 25.02 -7.11
C SER A 271 0.47 23.90 -8.00
N MET A 272 1.27 23.32 -8.86
CA MET A 272 0.87 22.15 -9.64
C MET A 272 0.80 20.90 -8.76
N HIS A 273 1.73 20.71 -7.83
CA HIS A 273 1.68 19.63 -6.84
C HIS A 273 0.47 19.73 -5.91
N LEU A 274 0.06 20.93 -5.52
CA LEU A 274 -1.12 21.15 -4.67
C LEU A 274 -2.43 20.90 -5.41
N ALA A 275 -2.54 21.27 -6.68
CA ALA A 275 -3.72 20.99 -7.50
C ALA A 275 -3.83 19.48 -7.82
N PHE A 276 -2.70 18.82 -8.08
CA PHE A 276 -2.64 17.37 -8.32
C PHE A 276 -2.96 16.57 -7.06
N ASN A 277 -2.42 16.96 -5.89
CA ASN A 277 -2.71 16.32 -4.61
C ASN A 277 -4.17 16.51 -4.16
N LYS A 278 -4.78 17.67 -4.44
CA LYS A 278 -6.18 17.90 -4.12
C LYS A 278 -7.12 17.04 -4.96
N ALA A 279 -6.85 16.88 -6.26
CA ALA A 279 -7.60 15.98 -7.13
C ALA A 279 -7.40 14.49 -6.78
N ALA A 280 -6.22 14.11 -6.32
CA ALA A 280 -5.92 12.75 -5.86
C ALA A 280 -6.54 12.42 -4.49
N LEU A 281 -6.68 13.42 -3.61
CA LEU A 281 -7.35 13.27 -2.31
C LEU A 281 -8.87 13.13 -2.47
N ASP A 282 -9.49 13.90 -3.37
CA ASP A 282 -10.92 13.80 -3.67
C ASP A 282 -11.27 12.45 -4.33
N TYR A 283 -10.35 11.86 -5.11
CA TYR A 283 -10.53 10.54 -5.72
C TYR A 283 -10.40 9.41 -4.68
N ASN A 284 -9.44 9.49 -3.76
CA ASN A 284 -9.25 8.50 -2.70
C ASN A 284 -10.40 8.51 -1.67
N GLN A 285 -11.09 9.63 -1.45
CA GLN A 285 -12.27 9.68 -0.58
C GLN A 285 -13.47 8.96 -1.19
N ASN A 286 -13.68 9.06 -2.50
CA ASN A 286 -14.77 8.37 -3.19
C ASN A 286 -14.55 6.85 -3.27
N ASP A 287 -13.32 6.38 -3.50
CA ASP A 287 -13.02 4.94 -3.49
C ASP A 287 -13.08 4.34 -2.08
N ALA A 288 -12.71 5.08 -1.04
CA ALA A 288 -12.81 4.62 0.35
C ALA A 288 -14.27 4.46 0.82
N GLU A 289 -15.22 5.24 0.29
CA GLU A 289 -16.65 5.05 0.54
C GLU A 289 -17.22 3.86 -0.24
N PHE A 290 -16.73 3.56 -1.43
CA PHE A 290 -17.16 2.40 -2.23
C PHE A 290 -16.76 1.08 -1.57
N PHE A 291 -15.57 0.99 -0.95
CA PHE A 291 -15.13 -0.21 -0.22
C PHE A 291 -15.72 -0.36 1.18
N LYS A 292 -16.44 0.62 1.71
CA LYS A 292 -17.20 0.49 2.97
C LYS A 292 -18.61 -0.08 2.79
N THR A 293 -19.07 -0.17 1.55
CA THR A 293 -20.43 -0.66 1.21
C THR A 293 -20.44 -2.06 0.58
N LEU A 294 -19.29 -2.71 0.48
CA LEU A 294 -19.09 -4.14 0.16
C LEU A 294 -18.58 -4.89 1.39
#